data_cb2aa51ed24cec7d9cf4642d9431b8a3
#
_entry.id   cb2aa51ed24cec7d9cf4642d9431b8a3
#
_cell.length_a   1.000
_cell.length_b   1.000
_cell.length_c   1.000
_cell.angle_alpha   90.00
_cell.angle_beta   90.00
_cell.angle_gamma   90.00
#
_symmetry.space_group_name_H-M   'P 1'
#
loop_
_entity.id
_entity.type
_entity.pdbx_description
1 polymer ?
#
loop_
_entity_poly.entity_id
_entity_poly.type
_entity_poly.pdbx_seq_one_letter_code
_entity_poly.pdbx_strand_id
1 'polypeptide(L)'
;MNQQLSHNGFRITQRGIEIGKYMYRTYHNVKRIQRGGPDSFKAAEDFVKDTSDIGVIAIKMSQFLSARSDIVDERTLKVIERLQSEVPPEKEPPPDFTFYEWYKEPIASASIATVYKGKRKTDNSDVILKRVRPEVKQRIMEDLPLFIIVLDIAKFFGVPGAENMLEIVRECQPVLLGELDLKLEAKAMSLFKKKFANISWLTIPTVYEAGETYMISEYVPSKKITAAYPNEMLARRLFELYIYMTIDIGLVHADPHAGNIGIKKDGTFVLYDFGAIIDVRDAKQYIAKCLKSVVLEDTDGVVRSLEDMGVIKSGGSVARLKKAIPKIKKIMESNDFNVELSKLPEFTSNENRIFELTTRYIYLIRSLTIVEGIISYHDRDFSLTKYIKKYDDIIDDIVEVPAMDIVREIAGDFLTTPASLKNMNDLVFSMKEDLSEEIAGGKRMMKYVFGIFVFIELLKML
;
A
#
# COMPACT_ATOMS: atom_id res chain seq x y z
N MET A 1 -28.57 -29.36 8.42
CA MET A 1 -28.53 -27.89 8.42
C MET A 1 -28.14 -27.31 9.79
N ASN A 2 -28.79 -27.67 10.91
CA ASN A 2 -28.44 -27.11 12.24
C ASN A 2 -27.04 -27.44 12.78
N GLN A 3 -26.45 -28.60 12.46
CA GLN A 3 -25.10 -28.96 12.92
C GLN A 3 -23.98 -28.24 12.16
N GLN A 4 -24.17 -27.96 10.86
CA GLN A 4 -23.20 -27.16 10.08
C GLN A 4 -23.20 -25.68 10.47
N LEU A 5 -24.38 -25.10 10.77
CA LEU A 5 -24.50 -23.73 11.27
C LEU A 5 -23.84 -23.54 12.64
N SER A 6 -24.02 -24.53 13.57
CA SER A 6 -23.34 -24.47 14.88
C SER A 6 -21.82 -24.61 14.80
N HIS A 7 -21.31 -25.39 13.84
CA HIS A 7 -19.87 -25.58 13.63
C HIS A 7 -19.23 -24.35 13.03
N ASN A 8 -19.89 -23.66 12.08
CA ASN A 8 -19.42 -22.40 11.51
C ASN A 8 -19.44 -21.26 12.53
N GLY A 9 -20.50 -21.11 13.32
CA GLY A 9 -20.57 -20.10 14.37
C GLY A 9 -19.46 -20.26 15.42
N PHE A 10 -19.14 -21.48 15.81
CA PHE A 10 -18.04 -21.74 16.76
C PHE A 10 -16.67 -21.35 16.18
N ARG A 11 -16.41 -21.68 14.92
CA ARG A 11 -15.15 -21.31 14.24
C ARG A 11 -14.98 -19.79 14.11
N ILE A 12 -16.05 -19.07 13.73
CA ILE A 12 -16.07 -17.61 13.62
C ILE A 12 -15.77 -16.96 14.97
N THR A 13 -16.42 -17.44 16.05
CA THR A 13 -16.20 -16.94 17.40
C THR A 13 -14.77 -17.18 17.88
N GLN A 14 -14.24 -18.39 17.67
CA GLN A 14 -12.86 -18.72 18.03
C GLN A 14 -11.86 -17.82 17.28
N ARG A 15 -12.06 -17.62 15.97
CA ARG A 15 -11.20 -16.76 15.15
C ARG A 15 -11.27 -15.30 15.59
N GLY A 16 -12.45 -14.79 15.92
CA GLY A 16 -12.63 -13.45 16.49
C GLY A 16 -11.87 -13.26 17.80
N ILE A 17 -11.84 -14.26 18.68
CA ILE A 17 -11.05 -14.25 19.92
C ILE A 17 -9.54 -14.23 19.61
N GLU A 18 -9.08 -15.02 18.64
CA GLU A 18 -7.67 -15.02 18.23
C GLU A 18 -7.23 -13.63 17.71
N ILE A 19 -8.07 -13.00 16.88
CA ILE A 19 -7.84 -11.63 16.38
C ILE A 19 -7.81 -10.63 17.53
N GLY A 20 -8.74 -10.72 18.48
CA GLY A 20 -8.74 -9.85 19.68
C GLY A 20 -7.48 -9.99 20.52
N LYS A 21 -7.03 -11.23 20.77
CA LYS A 21 -5.76 -11.50 21.47
C LYS A 21 -4.55 -10.95 20.71
N TYR A 22 -4.52 -11.10 19.38
CA TYR A 22 -3.49 -10.53 18.54
C TYR A 22 -3.44 -9.01 18.68
N MET A 23 -4.58 -8.32 18.55
CA MET A 23 -4.63 -6.86 18.67
C MET A 23 -4.14 -6.38 20.04
N TYR A 24 -4.54 -7.07 21.10
CA TYR A 24 -4.06 -6.80 22.44
C TYR A 24 -2.53 -6.91 22.55
N ARG A 25 -1.96 -8.05 22.14
CA ARG A 25 -0.50 -8.24 22.18
C ARG A 25 0.25 -7.21 21.34
N THR A 26 -0.28 -6.93 20.13
CA THR A 26 0.28 -5.92 19.23
C THR A 26 0.34 -4.55 19.88
N TYR A 27 -0.75 -4.11 20.51
CA TYR A 27 -0.77 -2.83 21.23
C TYR A 27 0.31 -2.75 22.32
N HIS A 28 0.45 -3.79 23.12
CA HIS A 28 1.47 -3.83 24.18
C HIS A 28 2.89 -3.90 23.61
N ASN A 29 3.12 -4.72 22.59
CA ASN A 29 4.42 -4.82 21.94
C ASN A 29 4.84 -3.50 21.31
N VAL A 30 3.95 -2.81 20.59
CA VAL A 30 4.21 -1.48 20.02
C VAL A 30 4.58 -0.48 21.11
N LYS A 31 3.83 -0.42 22.22
CA LYS A 31 4.18 0.46 23.35
C LYS A 31 5.57 0.14 23.96
N ARG A 32 5.96 -1.13 24.04
CA ARG A 32 7.28 -1.54 24.54
C ARG A 32 8.38 -1.15 23.54
N ILE A 33 8.15 -1.31 22.23
CA ILE A 33 9.06 -0.88 21.16
C ILE A 33 9.28 0.64 21.25
N GLN A 34 8.21 1.42 21.37
CA GLN A 34 8.26 2.88 21.47
C GLN A 34 9.04 3.38 22.69
N ARG A 35 8.86 2.74 23.84
CA ARG A 35 9.61 3.08 25.06
C ARG A 35 11.12 2.81 24.94
N GLY A 36 11.51 1.84 24.09
CA GLY A 36 12.91 1.42 23.97
C GLY A 36 13.41 0.64 25.18
N GLY A 37 14.73 0.44 25.24
CA GLY A 37 15.37 -0.33 26.29
C GLY A 37 15.47 -1.84 26.00
N PRO A 38 15.95 -2.67 26.95
CA PRO A 38 16.24 -4.09 26.72
C PRO A 38 15.01 -4.90 26.27
N ASP A 39 13.81 -4.54 26.75
CA ASP A 39 12.58 -5.22 26.42
C ASP A 39 12.05 -4.92 25.01
N SER A 40 12.52 -3.85 24.36
CA SER A 40 12.05 -3.45 23.04
C SER A 40 12.42 -4.46 21.95
N PHE A 41 13.59 -5.10 22.08
CA PHE A 41 14.03 -6.13 21.13
C PHE A 41 13.10 -7.34 21.17
N LYS A 42 12.81 -7.85 22.37
CA LYS A 42 11.88 -8.98 22.53
C LYS A 42 10.47 -8.62 22.05
N ALA A 43 10.00 -7.41 22.36
CA ALA A 43 8.71 -6.94 21.88
C ALA A 43 8.63 -6.87 20.35
N ALA A 44 9.73 -6.51 19.68
CA ALA A 44 9.83 -6.51 18.22
C ALA A 44 9.76 -7.93 17.64
N GLU A 45 10.47 -8.90 18.23
CA GLU A 45 10.39 -10.32 17.84
C GLU A 45 8.97 -10.87 18.04
N ASP A 46 8.37 -10.62 19.21
CA ASP A 46 7.01 -11.04 19.53
C ASP A 46 5.99 -10.42 18.53
N PHE A 47 6.14 -9.13 18.20
CA PHE A 47 5.28 -8.45 17.23
C PHE A 47 5.38 -9.08 15.83
N VAL A 48 6.58 -9.33 15.33
CA VAL A 48 6.80 -9.96 14.00
C VAL A 48 6.20 -11.36 13.98
N LYS A 49 6.44 -12.15 15.04
CA LYS A 49 5.89 -13.50 15.16
C LYS A 49 4.36 -13.49 15.22
N ASP A 50 3.76 -12.72 16.13
CA ASP A 50 2.30 -12.63 16.28
C ASP A 50 1.62 -12.18 14.98
N THR A 51 2.23 -11.22 14.26
CA THR A 51 1.71 -10.71 12.99
C THR A 51 1.78 -11.76 11.88
N SER A 52 2.85 -12.55 11.85
CA SER A 52 3.00 -13.65 10.90
C SER A 52 2.03 -14.80 11.21
N ASP A 53 1.85 -15.14 12.49
CA ASP A 53 0.99 -16.23 12.94
C ASP A 53 -0.50 -15.95 12.69
N ILE A 54 -0.96 -14.71 12.88
CA ILE A 54 -2.36 -14.34 12.63
C ILE A 54 -2.68 -14.35 11.14
N GLY A 55 -1.72 -13.99 10.28
CA GLY A 55 -1.79 -14.20 8.84
C GLY A 55 -1.77 -12.93 7.98
N VAL A 56 -2.14 -13.11 6.72
CA VAL A 56 -1.89 -12.15 5.62
C VAL A 56 -2.51 -10.78 5.84
N ILE A 57 -3.68 -10.67 6.48
CA ILE A 57 -4.32 -9.36 6.75
C ILE A 57 -3.45 -8.52 7.67
N ALA A 58 -2.96 -9.11 8.77
CA ALA A 58 -2.12 -8.39 9.71
C ALA A 58 -0.78 -7.96 9.07
N ILE A 59 -0.19 -8.82 8.22
CA ILE A 59 0.99 -8.48 7.44
C ILE A 59 0.71 -7.29 6.53
N LYS A 60 -0.39 -7.32 5.78
CA LYS A 60 -0.77 -6.23 4.86
C LYS A 60 -1.14 -4.94 5.59
N MET A 61 -1.86 -5.03 6.71
CA MET A 61 -2.12 -3.87 7.56
C MET A 61 -0.82 -3.26 8.11
N SER A 62 0.14 -4.09 8.50
CA SER A 62 1.46 -3.61 8.93
C SER A 62 2.22 -2.94 7.80
N GLN A 63 2.17 -3.49 6.58
CA GLN A 63 2.75 -2.86 5.39
C GLN A 63 2.07 -1.52 5.06
N PHE A 64 0.74 -1.42 5.20
CA PHE A 64 0.02 -0.16 5.08
C PHE A 64 0.46 0.85 6.15
N LEU A 65 0.56 0.41 7.40
CA LEU A 65 1.02 1.25 8.50
C LEU A 65 2.47 1.72 8.31
N SER A 66 3.33 0.96 7.61
CA SER A 66 4.68 1.40 7.29
C SER A 66 4.73 2.64 6.38
N ALA A 67 3.65 2.89 5.62
CA ALA A 67 3.48 4.12 4.84
C ALA A 67 2.99 5.32 5.68
N ARG A 68 2.56 5.08 6.92
CA ARG A 68 1.95 6.05 7.82
C ARG A 68 2.95 6.54 8.88
N SER A 69 4.05 7.17 8.43
CA SER A 69 5.03 7.81 9.34
C SER A 69 4.43 8.94 10.19
N ASP A 70 3.24 9.40 9.85
CA ASP A 70 2.44 10.35 10.64
C ASP A 70 1.79 9.71 11.88
N ILE A 71 1.66 8.38 11.91
CA ILE A 71 1.02 7.63 13.01
C ILE A 71 2.02 6.71 13.71
N VAL A 72 2.97 6.14 12.96
CA VAL A 72 3.89 5.12 13.44
C VAL A 72 5.29 5.72 13.63
N ASP A 73 5.87 5.53 14.80
CA ASP A 73 7.22 5.99 15.11
C ASP A 73 8.31 5.18 14.40
N GLU A 74 9.51 5.76 14.25
CA GLU A 74 10.64 5.18 13.52
C GLU A 74 11.05 3.78 14.02
N ARG A 75 11.00 3.54 15.34
CA ARG A 75 11.41 2.24 15.89
C ARG A 75 10.44 1.16 15.48
N THR A 76 9.15 1.46 15.54
CA THR A 76 8.08 0.56 15.10
C THR A 76 8.13 0.32 13.59
N LEU A 77 8.43 1.37 12.78
CA LEU A 77 8.61 1.24 11.33
C LEU A 77 9.71 0.24 10.98
N LYS A 78 10.89 0.33 11.61
CA LYS A 78 12.00 -0.63 11.39
C LYS A 78 11.62 -2.08 11.70
N VAL A 79 10.71 -2.29 12.65
CA VAL A 79 10.21 -3.64 12.97
C VAL A 79 9.24 -4.12 11.90
N ILE A 80 8.34 -3.25 11.45
CA ILE A 80 7.34 -3.57 10.40
C ILE A 80 8.03 -3.93 9.07
N GLU A 81 9.11 -3.25 8.71
CA GLU A 81 9.89 -3.53 7.49
C GLU A 81 10.38 -4.99 7.41
N ARG A 82 10.65 -5.62 8.54
CA ARG A 82 11.06 -7.04 8.61
C ARG A 82 9.96 -8.00 8.12
N LEU A 83 8.69 -7.61 8.20
CA LEU A 83 7.55 -8.41 7.72
C LEU A 83 7.43 -8.46 6.19
N GLN A 84 8.23 -7.69 5.47
CA GLN A 84 8.13 -7.61 4.00
C GLN A 84 8.86 -8.74 3.26
N SER A 85 9.77 -9.48 3.93
CA SER A 85 10.78 -10.30 3.25
C SER A 85 10.61 -11.81 3.33
N GLU A 86 9.72 -12.36 4.16
CA GLU A 86 9.70 -13.81 4.44
C GLU A 86 8.29 -14.42 4.33
N VAL A 87 7.86 -14.72 3.11
CA VAL A 87 6.66 -15.54 2.91
C VAL A 87 7.06 -16.90 2.35
N PRO A 88 6.72 -18.03 3.03
CA PRO A 88 7.02 -19.36 2.54
C PRO A 88 6.40 -19.59 1.14
N PRO A 89 7.09 -20.30 0.23
CA PRO A 89 6.55 -20.62 -1.08
C PRO A 89 5.28 -21.47 -0.97
N GLU A 90 4.39 -21.30 -1.94
CA GLU A 90 3.20 -22.13 -2.09
C GLU A 90 3.60 -23.59 -2.34
N LYS A 91 2.87 -24.54 -1.76
CA LYS A 91 3.11 -25.97 -1.94
C LYS A 91 2.33 -26.56 -3.11
N GLU A 92 1.30 -25.86 -3.58
CA GLU A 92 0.48 -26.33 -4.68
C GLU A 92 1.15 -26.07 -6.02
N PRO A 93 1.13 -27.03 -6.96
CA PRO A 93 1.64 -26.82 -8.30
C PRO A 93 0.82 -25.78 -9.05
N PRO A 94 1.39 -25.10 -10.06
CA PRO A 94 0.62 -24.20 -10.91
C PRO A 94 -0.53 -24.96 -11.58
N PRO A 95 -1.67 -24.29 -11.83
CA PRO A 95 -2.81 -24.90 -12.50
C PRO A 95 -2.43 -25.32 -13.93
N ASP A 96 -3.09 -26.37 -14.42
CA ASP A 96 -2.89 -26.80 -15.81
C ASP A 96 -3.64 -25.87 -16.76
N PHE A 97 -2.91 -25.22 -17.65
CA PHE A 97 -3.44 -24.40 -18.73
C PHE A 97 -3.11 -25.04 -20.08
N THR A 98 -4.10 -25.27 -20.92
CA THR A 98 -3.99 -25.99 -22.19
C THR A 98 -2.85 -25.48 -23.11
N PHE A 99 -2.64 -24.16 -23.14
CA PHE A 99 -1.68 -23.52 -24.05
C PHE A 99 -0.35 -23.16 -23.40
N TYR A 100 -0.12 -23.57 -22.14
CA TYR A 100 1.08 -23.22 -21.37
C TYR A 100 1.69 -24.46 -20.71
N GLU A 101 2.99 -24.42 -20.48
CA GLU A 101 3.75 -25.38 -19.71
C GLU A 101 4.52 -24.66 -18.61
N TRP A 102 4.28 -25.02 -17.37
CA TRP A 102 4.83 -24.33 -16.19
C TRP A 102 5.96 -25.13 -15.56
N TYR A 103 7.01 -24.44 -15.11
CA TYR A 103 7.99 -25.02 -14.22
C TYR A 103 7.37 -25.22 -12.84
N LYS A 104 7.71 -26.33 -12.17
CA LYS A 104 7.10 -26.70 -10.87
C LYS A 104 7.44 -25.72 -9.75
N GLU A 105 8.69 -25.23 -9.74
CA GLU A 105 9.17 -24.34 -8.70
C GLU A 105 8.80 -22.88 -9.02
N PRO A 106 8.22 -22.15 -8.06
CA PRO A 106 7.95 -20.74 -8.23
C PRO A 106 9.27 -19.95 -8.29
N ILE A 107 9.30 -18.91 -9.11
CA ILE A 107 10.43 -17.98 -9.20
C ILE A 107 10.35 -16.85 -8.17
N ALA A 108 9.15 -16.57 -7.67
CA ALA A 108 8.91 -15.59 -6.59
C ALA A 108 7.65 -15.96 -5.81
N SER A 109 7.62 -15.57 -4.53
CA SER A 109 6.49 -15.78 -3.65
C SER A 109 6.29 -14.52 -2.80
N ALA A 110 5.09 -13.94 -2.89
CA ALA A 110 4.67 -12.79 -2.08
C ALA A 110 3.57 -13.18 -1.10
N SER A 111 3.16 -12.27 -0.25
CA SER A 111 2.13 -12.51 0.77
C SER A 111 0.79 -12.98 0.19
N ILE A 112 0.41 -12.48 -0.99
CA ILE A 112 -0.88 -12.76 -1.62
C ILE A 112 -0.75 -13.66 -2.85
N ALA A 113 0.35 -13.55 -3.62
CA ALA A 113 0.49 -14.21 -4.90
C ALA A 113 1.81 -14.97 -5.02
N THR A 114 1.78 -16.00 -5.85
CA THR A 114 2.95 -16.80 -6.26
C THR A 114 3.19 -16.61 -7.75
N VAL A 115 4.46 -16.56 -8.15
CA VAL A 115 4.87 -16.31 -9.53
C VAL A 115 5.63 -17.53 -10.07
N TYR A 116 5.15 -18.10 -11.17
CA TYR A 116 5.76 -19.21 -11.87
C TYR A 116 6.28 -18.75 -13.23
N LYS A 117 7.39 -19.36 -13.66
CA LYS A 117 7.86 -19.25 -15.03
C LYS A 117 7.37 -20.44 -15.84
N GLY A 118 7.14 -20.22 -17.13
CA GLY A 118 6.73 -21.28 -18.04
C GLY A 118 7.00 -20.93 -19.49
N LYS A 119 6.44 -21.74 -20.39
CA LYS A 119 6.51 -21.57 -21.84
C LYS A 119 5.13 -21.59 -22.46
N ARG A 120 4.91 -20.73 -23.43
CA ARG A 120 3.72 -20.75 -24.27
C ARG A 120 3.94 -21.78 -25.39
N LYS A 121 3.05 -22.78 -25.49
CA LYS A 121 3.21 -23.92 -26.42
C LYS A 121 3.13 -23.53 -27.90
N THR A 122 2.49 -22.38 -28.21
CA THR A 122 2.29 -21.94 -29.61
C THR A 122 3.57 -21.45 -30.28
N ASP A 123 4.47 -20.80 -29.55
CA ASP A 123 5.69 -20.18 -30.10
C ASP A 123 6.93 -20.40 -29.23
N ASN A 124 6.81 -21.21 -28.18
CA ASN A 124 7.88 -21.52 -27.24
C ASN A 124 8.45 -20.29 -26.50
N SER A 125 7.71 -19.18 -26.47
CA SER A 125 8.11 -17.97 -25.74
C SER A 125 8.04 -18.17 -24.22
N ASP A 126 8.98 -17.57 -23.49
CA ASP A 126 8.96 -17.57 -22.03
C ASP A 126 7.84 -16.67 -21.49
N VAL A 127 7.11 -17.18 -20.51
CA VAL A 127 5.96 -16.49 -19.89
C VAL A 127 6.02 -16.58 -18.37
N ILE A 128 5.26 -15.69 -17.73
CA ILE A 128 5.05 -15.63 -16.29
C ILE A 128 3.57 -15.88 -15.98
N LEU A 129 3.31 -16.73 -15.01
CA LEU A 129 2.02 -16.85 -14.33
C LEU A 129 2.15 -16.20 -12.95
N LYS A 130 1.43 -15.12 -12.70
CA LYS A 130 1.15 -14.60 -11.36
C LYS A 130 -0.19 -15.18 -10.93
N ARG A 131 -0.25 -15.83 -9.77
CA ARG A 131 -1.47 -16.49 -9.24
C ARG A 131 -1.71 -16.05 -7.82
N VAL A 132 -2.92 -15.59 -7.51
CA VAL A 132 -3.37 -15.38 -6.14
C VAL A 132 -3.46 -16.74 -5.45
N ARG A 133 -2.90 -16.85 -4.26
CA ARG A 133 -2.97 -18.08 -3.46
C ARG A 133 -4.42 -18.34 -3.04
N PRO A 134 -5.01 -19.50 -3.37
CA PRO A 134 -6.42 -19.78 -3.08
C PRO A 134 -6.76 -19.64 -1.61
N GLU A 135 -5.91 -20.17 -0.72
CA GLU A 135 -6.10 -20.09 0.73
C GLU A 135 -6.01 -18.67 1.27
N VAL A 136 -5.23 -17.79 0.61
CA VAL A 136 -5.07 -16.39 1.02
C VAL A 136 -6.33 -15.60 0.69
N LYS A 137 -6.89 -15.78 -0.52
CA LYS A 137 -8.16 -15.13 -0.90
C LYS A 137 -9.26 -15.49 0.11
N GLN A 138 -9.42 -16.79 0.40
CA GLN A 138 -10.42 -17.25 1.35
C GLN A 138 -10.20 -16.65 2.74
N ARG A 139 -8.97 -16.67 3.26
CA ARG A 139 -8.65 -16.11 4.58
C ARG A 139 -8.93 -14.61 4.66
N ILE A 140 -8.59 -13.85 3.62
CA ILE A 140 -8.87 -12.41 3.60
C ILE A 140 -10.39 -12.17 3.66
N MET A 141 -11.17 -12.94 2.89
CA MET A 141 -12.63 -12.81 2.89
C MET A 141 -13.26 -13.20 4.23
N GLU A 142 -12.68 -14.14 4.96
CA GLU A 142 -13.16 -14.59 6.28
C GLU A 142 -12.69 -13.66 7.41
N ASP A 143 -11.41 -13.27 7.42
CA ASP A 143 -10.79 -12.55 8.55
C ASP A 143 -11.07 -11.03 8.53
N LEU A 144 -11.14 -10.40 7.36
CA LEU A 144 -11.30 -8.94 7.28
C LEU A 144 -12.61 -8.43 7.93
N PRO A 145 -13.78 -9.08 7.72
CA PRO A 145 -14.98 -8.75 8.47
C PRO A 145 -14.81 -8.90 9.97
N LEU A 146 -14.10 -9.96 10.42
CA LEU A 146 -13.87 -10.20 11.84
C LEU A 146 -12.97 -9.12 12.46
N PHE A 147 -11.92 -8.66 11.76
CA PHE A 147 -11.11 -7.52 12.20
C PHE A 147 -11.97 -6.26 12.41
N ILE A 148 -12.88 -5.96 11.47
CA ILE A 148 -13.79 -4.82 11.58
C ILE A 148 -14.73 -4.97 12.77
N ILE A 149 -15.34 -6.15 12.95
CA ILE A 149 -16.26 -6.43 14.06
C ILE A 149 -15.56 -6.33 15.41
N VAL A 150 -14.37 -6.91 15.55
CA VAL A 150 -13.59 -6.84 16.79
C VAL A 150 -13.23 -5.40 17.15
N LEU A 151 -12.84 -4.59 16.16
CA LEU A 151 -12.54 -3.18 16.36
C LEU A 151 -13.78 -2.33 16.66
N ASP A 152 -14.92 -2.60 16.03
CA ASP A 152 -16.21 -1.97 16.35
C ASP A 152 -16.61 -2.24 17.80
N ILE A 153 -16.43 -3.49 18.28
CA ILE A 153 -16.67 -3.87 19.67
C ILE A 153 -15.70 -3.14 20.61
N ALA A 154 -14.40 -3.13 20.28
CA ALA A 154 -13.40 -2.43 21.08
C ALA A 154 -13.67 -0.91 21.16
N LYS A 155 -14.08 -0.28 20.06
CA LYS A 155 -14.53 1.12 20.03
C LYS A 155 -15.76 1.34 20.93
N PHE A 156 -16.76 0.47 20.87
CA PHE A 156 -17.96 0.54 21.70
C PHE A 156 -17.63 0.54 23.20
N PHE A 157 -16.60 -0.23 23.60
CA PHE A 157 -16.14 -0.29 25.00
C PHE A 157 -15.10 0.80 25.33
N GLY A 158 -14.83 1.75 24.46
CA GLY A 158 -13.93 2.88 24.70
C GLY A 158 -12.44 2.49 24.74
N VAL A 159 -12.04 1.40 24.07
CA VAL A 159 -10.63 0.97 24.03
C VAL A 159 -9.81 2.07 23.30
N PRO A 160 -8.76 2.61 23.92
CA PRO A 160 -7.95 3.65 23.32
C PRO A 160 -7.33 3.19 21.99
N GLY A 161 -7.46 4.01 20.94
CA GLY A 161 -6.92 3.72 19.62
C GLY A 161 -7.75 2.78 18.73
N ALA A 162 -8.83 2.17 19.24
CA ALA A 162 -9.69 1.27 18.45
C ALA A 162 -10.37 2.00 17.28
N GLU A 163 -10.80 3.25 17.48
CA GLU A 163 -11.40 4.07 16.43
C GLU A 163 -10.40 4.35 15.31
N ASN A 164 -9.20 4.83 15.64
CA ASN A 164 -8.15 5.10 14.65
C ASN A 164 -7.77 3.83 13.88
N MET A 165 -7.67 2.69 14.57
CA MET A 165 -7.36 1.43 13.93
C MET A 165 -8.48 0.95 13.00
N LEU A 166 -9.74 1.16 13.39
CA LEU A 166 -10.89 0.85 12.55
C LEU A 166 -10.91 1.70 11.27
N GLU A 167 -10.58 2.98 11.35
CA GLU A 167 -10.42 3.85 10.20
C GLU A 167 -9.31 3.33 9.27
N ILE A 168 -8.16 2.98 9.82
CA ILE A 168 -7.04 2.40 9.06
C ILE A 168 -7.46 1.11 8.35
N VAL A 169 -8.16 0.19 9.03
CA VAL A 169 -8.64 -1.05 8.41
C VAL A 169 -9.60 -0.76 7.26
N ARG A 170 -10.50 0.19 7.44
CA ARG A 170 -11.44 0.60 6.39
C ARG A 170 -10.74 1.25 5.20
N GLU A 171 -9.70 2.03 5.44
CA GLU A 171 -8.86 2.62 4.39
C GLU A 171 -8.04 1.55 3.64
N CYS A 172 -7.52 0.54 4.34
CA CYS A 172 -6.78 -0.58 3.75
C CYS A 172 -7.66 -1.52 2.92
N GLN A 173 -8.94 -1.64 3.29
CA GLN A 173 -9.85 -2.63 2.71
C GLN A 173 -9.91 -2.59 1.18
N PRO A 174 -10.15 -1.44 0.51
CA PRO A 174 -10.21 -1.40 -0.95
C PRO A 174 -8.88 -1.76 -1.60
N VAL A 175 -7.76 -1.37 -1.01
CA VAL A 175 -6.42 -1.70 -1.51
C VAL A 175 -6.17 -3.20 -1.41
N LEU A 176 -6.46 -3.80 -0.25
CA LEU A 176 -6.29 -5.22 -0.01
C LEU A 176 -7.17 -6.08 -0.94
N LEU A 177 -8.42 -5.67 -1.16
CA LEU A 177 -9.32 -6.37 -2.06
C LEU A 177 -8.93 -6.18 -3.53
N GLY A 178 -8.38 -5.02 -3.90
CA GLY A 178 -7.82 -4.77 -5.22
C GLY A 178 -6.66 -5.71 -5.57
N GLU A 179 -5.80 -6.03 -4.61
CA GLU A 179 -4.70 -6.98 -4.81
C GLU A 179 -5.16 -8.43 -5.06
N LEU A 180 -6.43 -8.76 -4.77
CA LEU A 180 -7.02 -10.07 -5.05
C LEU A 180 -7.59 -10.21 -6.46
N ASP A 181 -7.68 -9.11 -7.22
CA ASP A 181 -8.22 -9.09 -8.59
C ASP A 181 -7.11 -8.74 -9.59
N LEU A 182 -6.48 -9.79 -10.13
CA LEU A 182 -5.41 -9.63 -11.11
C LEU A 182 -5.88 -9.10 -12.48
N LYS A 183 -7.20 -9.04 -12.74
CA LYS A 183 -7.73 -8.32 -13.92
C LYS A 183 -7.51 -6.82 -13.80
N LEU A 184 -7.59 -6.25 -12.60
CA LEU A 184 -7.31 -4.83 -12.36
C LEU A 184 -5.83 -4.54 -12.63
N GLU A 185 -4.94 -5.38 -12.10
CA GLU A 185 -3.51 -5.26 -12.37
C GLU A 185 -3.18 -5.39 -13.87
N ALA A 186 -3.78 -6.35 -14.57
CA ALA A 186 -3.62 -6.55 -16.01
C ALA A 186 -4.07 -5.33 -16.83
N LYS A 187 -5.21 -4.72 -16.46
CA LYS A 187 -5.70 -3.48 -17.07
C LYS A 187 -4.73 -2.33 -16.84
N ALA A 188 -4.26 -2.14 -15.60
CA ALA A 188 -3.27 -1.13 -15.26
C ALA A 188 -1.99 -1.30 -16.07
N MET A 189 -1.43 -2.51 -16.10
CA MET A 189 -0.23 -2.84 -16.85
C MET A 189 -0.37 -2.55 -18.34
N SER A 190 -1.51 -2.91 -18.95
CA SER A 190 -1.81 -2.66 -20.36
C SER A 190 -1.96 -1.16 -20.65
N LEU A 191 -2.59 -0.41 -19.74
CA LEU A 191 -2.71 1.03 -19.83
C LEU A 191 -1.36 1.73 -19.80
N PHE A 192 -0.53 1.40 -18.80
CA PHE A 192 0.81 1.96 -18.68
C PHE A 192 1.68 1.61 -19.90
N LYS A 193 1.60 0.35 -20.40
CA LYS A 193 2.29 -0.04 -21.63
C LYS A 193 1.89 0.83 -22.82
N LYS A 194 0.60 1.14 -22.99
CA LYS A 194 0.10 2.04 -24.05
C LYS A 194 0.59 3.47 -23.87
N LYS A 195 0.53 3.99 -22.61
CA LYS A 195 0.94 5.38 -22.31
C LYS A 195 2.44 5.61 -22.50
N PHE A 196 3.25 4.62 -22.18
CA PHE A 196 4.71 4.70 -22.27
C PHE A 196 5.30 4.09 -23.55
N ALA A 197 4.48 3.81 -24.58
CA ALA A 197 4.91 3.19 -25.82
C ALA A 197 6.04 3.94 -26.54
N ASN A 198 6.11 5.27 -26.38
CA ASN A 198 7.11 6.14 -27.00
C ASN A 198 8.43 6.21 -26.20
N ILE A 199 8.50 5.64 -25.01
CA ILE A 199 9.71 5.65 -24.18
C ILE A 199 10.57 4.44 -24.52
N SER A 200 11.57 4.60 -25.37
CA SER A 200 12.41 3.50 -25.89
C SER A 200 13.23 2.77 -24.82
N TRP A 201 13.55 3.44 -23.71
CA TRP A 201 14.31 2.85 -22.61
C TRP A 201 13.44 2.25 -21.48
N LEU A 202 12.13 2.08 -21.71
CA LEU A 202 11.20 1.46 -20.78
C LEU A 202 10.50 0.28 -21.45
N THR A 203 10.41 -0.84 -20.73
CA THR A 203 9.64 -2.03 -21.11
C THR A 203 8.60 -2.31 -20.02
N ILE A 204 7.37 -2.49 -20.45
CA ILE A 204 6.30 -3.06 -19.62
C ILE A 204 5.90 -4.38 -20.27
N PRO A 205 5.93 -5.54 -19.54
CA PRO A 205 5.62 -6.82 -20.12
C PRO A 205 4.22 -6.86 -20.76
N THR A 206 4.04 -7.63 -21.81
CA THR A 206 2.73 -7.81 -22.44
C THR A 206 1.90 -8.76 -21.61
N VAL A 207 0.67 -8.37 -21.28
CA VAL A 207 -0.31 -9.29 -20.70
C VAL A 207 -0.95 -10.10 -21.82
N TYR A 208 -0.94 -11.42 -21.70
CA TYR A 208 -1.57 -12.33 -22.65
C TYR A 208 -2.96 -12.75 -22.22
N GLU A 209 -3.13 -13.01 -20.92
CA GLU A 209 -4.38 -13.50 -20.37
C GLU A 209 -4.50 -13.07 -18.90
N ALA A 210 -5.71 -12.77 -18.43
CA ALA A 210 -5.96 -12.47 -17.02
C ALA A 210 -7.36 -12.89 -16.58
N GLY A 211 -7.42 -13.54 -15.43
CA GLY A 211 -8.60 -13.81 -14.63
C GLY A 211 -8.54 -13.05 -13.32
N GLU A 212 -9.56 -13.18 -12.47
CA GLU A 212 -9.53 -12.57 -11.13
C GLU A 212 -8.35 -13.06 -10.29
N THR A 213 -8.02 -14.36 -10.38
CA THR A 213 -7.02 -14.99 -9.51
C THR A 213 -5.71 -15.31 -10.21
N TYR A 214 -5.57 -14.99 -11.50
CA TYR A 214 -4.35 -15.25 -12.26
C TYR A 214 -4.11 -14.20 -13.36
N MET A 215 -2.86 -14.02 -13.72
CA MET A 215 -2.43 -13.22 -14.86
C MET A 215 -1.24 -13.89 -15.53
N ILE A 216 -1.31 -14.03 -16.86
CA ILE A 216 -0.23 -14.55 -17.69
C ILE A 216 0.35 -13.41 -18.51
N SER A 217 1.64 -13.19 -18.39
CA SER A 217 2.36 -12.13 -19.07
C SER A 217 3.69 -12.57 -19.65
N GLU A 218 4.27 -11.74 -20.46
CA GLU A 218 5.61 -11.89 -21.03
C GLU A 218 6.66 -12.00 -19.92
N TYR A 219 7.58 -12.96 -20.04
CA TYR A 219 8.79 -12.98 -19.22
C TYR A 219 9.85 -12.07 -19.82
N VAL A 220 10.20 -11.01 -19.12
CA VAL A 220 11.27 -10.09 -19.54
C VAL A 220 12.50 -10.29 -18.66
N PRO A 221 13.60 -10.89 -19.17
CA PRO A 221 14.82 -11.08 -18.39
C PRO A 221 15.42 -9.72 -17.96
N SER A 222 15.60 -9.55 -16.65
CA SER A 222 16.23 -8.36 -16.09
C SER A 222 16.90 -8.65 -14.75
N LYS A 223 17.70 -7.71 -14.25
CA LYS A 223 18.23 -7.71 -12.87
C LYS A 223 17.54 -6.61 -12.08
N LYS A 224 17.45 -6.75 -10.77
CA LYS A 224 16.95 -5.67 -9.90
C LYS A 224 17.76 -4.38 -10.15
N ILE A 225 17.12 -3.23 -10.14
CA ILE A 225 17.78 -1.93 -10.36
C ILE A 225 18.95 -1.71 -9.40
N THR A 226 18.82 -2.12 -8.14
CA THR A 226 19.89 -2.02 -7.12
C THR A 226 21.02 -3.04 -7.30
N ALA A 227 20.88 -4.03 -8.21
CA ALA A 227 21.97 -4.92 -8.60
C ALA A 227 22.82 -4.36 -9.75
N ALA A 228 22.43 -3.23 -10.33
CA ALA A 228 23.27 -2.48 -11.27
C ALA A 228 24.28 -1.61 -10.50
N TYR A 229 25.45 -1.39 -11.11
CA TYR A 229 26.40 -0.41 -10.57
C TYR A 229 25.77 1.00 -10.54
N PRO A 230 26.14 1.85 -9.57
CA PRO A 230 25.70 3.26 -9.54
C PRO A 230 25.87 3.94 -10.89
N ASN A 231 24.82 4.61 -11.37
CA ASN A 231 24.78 5.21 -12.70
C ASN A 231 23.78 6.38 -12.74
N GLU A 232 24.27 7.60 -12.91
CA GLU A 232 23.44 8.81 -12.96
C GLU A 232 22.37 8.78 -14.05
N MET A 233 22.60 8.10 -15.18
CA MET A 233 21.58 7.98 -16.23
C MET A 233 20.38 7.17 -15.74
N LEU A 234 20.59 6.12 -14.91
CA LEU A 234 19.49 5.36 -14.31
C LEU A 234 18.73 6.20 -13.27
N ALA A 235 19.44 6.98 -12.47
CA ALA A 235 18.85 7.94 -11.54
C ALA A 235 17.96 8.94 -12.27
N ARG A 236 18.48 9.56 -13.35
CA ARG A 236 17.76 10.50 -14.18
C ARG A 236 16.50 9.89 -14.79
N ARG A 237 16.61 8.74 -15.46
CA ARG A 237 15.48 8.06 -16.11
C ARG A 237 14.39 7.70 -15.10
N LEU A 238 14.77 7.26 -13.90
CA LEU A 238 13.80 6.93 -12.85
C LEU A 238 13.07 8.18 -12.37
N PHE A 239 13.77 9.30 -12.20
CA PHE A 239 13.17 10.59 -11.87
C PHE A 239 12.20 11.05 -12.97
N GLU A 240 12.63 11.09 -14.24
CA GLU A 240 11.80 11.45 -15.39
C GLU A 240 10.53 10.59 -15.46
N LEU A 241 10.65 9.27 -15.26
CA LEU A 241 9.53 8.35 -15.28
C LEU A 241 8.47 8.71 -14.23
N TYR A 242 8.90 9.04 -13.00
CA TYR A 242 7.97 9.37 -11.92
C TYR A 242 7.37 10.78 -12.08
N ILE A 243 8.09 11.72 -12.64
CA ILE A 243 7.51 13.02 -13.06
C ILE A 243 6.43 12.80 -14.11
N TYR A 244 6.70 12.02 -15.16
CA TYR A 244 5.70 11.67 -16.18
C TYR A 244 4.47 10.99 -15.59
N MET A 245 4.64 10.00 -14.73
CA MET A 245 3.53 9.33 -14.04
C MET A 245 2.68 10.31 -13.25
N THR A 246 3.31 11.22 -12.52
CA THR A 246 2.63 12.10 -11.56
C THR A 246 1.97 13.30 -12.26
N ILE A 247 2.69 13.98 -13.15
CA ILE A 247 2.26 15.26 -13.70
C ILE A 247 1.56 15.08 -15.05
N ASP A 248 2.05 14.23 -15.93
CA ASP A 248 1.46 14.04 -17.26
C ASP A 248 0.28 13.06 -17.20
N ILE A 249 0.52 11.83 -16.76
CA ILE A 249 -0.50 10.79 -16.76
C ILE A 249 -1.48 10.95 -15.59
N GLY A 250 -0.98 11.33 -14.41
CA GLY A 250 -1.75 11.39 -13.17
C GLY A 250 -2.08 10.01 -12.57
N LEU A 251 -1.40 8.95 -13.04
CA LEU A 251 -1.46 7.61 -12.51
C LEU A 251 -0.05 7.17 -12.12
N VAL A 252 0.18 6.90 -10.84
CA VAL A 252 1.51 6.65 -10.29
C VAL A 252 1.61 5.24 -9.76
N HIS A 253 2.69 4.55 -10.07
CA HIS A 253 2.99 3.25 -9.48
C HIS A 253 3.25 3.42 -7.98
N ALA A 254 2.44 2.78 -7.13
CA ALA A 254 2.41 3.04 -5.70
C ALA A 254 3.51 2.32 -4.89
N ASP A 255 4.09 1.25 -5.43
CA ASP A 255 5.07 0.42 -4.72
C ASP A 255 6.33 0.14 -5.56
N PRO A 256 7.15 1.18 -5.86
CA PRO A 256 8.32 1.09 -6.73
C PRO A 256 9.55 0.51 -6.03
N HIS A 257 9.37 -0.50 -5.19
CA HIS A 257 10.53 -1.11 -4.56
C HIS A 257 11.46 -1.76 -5.60
N ALA A 258 12.73 -1.94 -5.26
CA ALA A 258 13.75 -2.45 -6.19
C ALA A 258 13.44 -3.84 -6.80
N GLY A 259 12.49 -4.59 -6.22
CA GLY A 259 11.99 -5.84 -6.79
C GLY A 259 11.03 -5.65 -7.96
N ASN A 260 10.37 -4.49 -8.06
CA ASN A 260 9.40 -4.16 -9.11
C ASN A 260 10.03 -3.36 -10.26
N ILE A 261 11.31 -2.98 -10.14
CA ILE A 261 12.05 -2.27 -11.18
C ILE A 261 13.26 -3.12 -11.62
N GLY A 262 13.18 -3.62 -12.84
CA GLY A 262 14.25 -4.37 -13.48
C GLY A 262 15.09 -3.51 -14.42
N ILE A 263 16.35 -3.93 -14.66
CA ILE A 263 17.24 -3.37 -15.67
C ILE A 263 17.73 -4.47 -16.58
N LYS A 264 17.54 -4.30 -17.89
CA LYS A 264 18.13 -5.15 -18.93
C LYS A 264 19.63 -4.84 -19.09
N LYS A 265 20.35 -5.70 -19.80
CA LYS A 265 21.79 -5.50 -20.07
C LYS A 265 22.11 -4.22 -20.83
N ASP A 266 21.18 -3.73 -21.63
CA ASP A 266 21.28 -2.49 -22.44
C ASP A 266 20.88 -1.22 -21.64
N GLY A 267 20.54 -1.35 -20.36
CA GLY A 267 20.11 -0.22 -19.53
C GLY A 267 18.63 0.13 -19.69
N THR A 268 17.84 -0.70 -20.37
CA THR A 268 16.38 -0.54 -20.49
C THR A 268 15.71 -0.93 -19.18
N PHE A 269 14.82 -0.09 -18.68
CA PHE A 269 14.01 -0.37 -17.50
C PHE A 269 12.90 -1.39 -17.80
N VAL A 270 12.58 -2.19 -16.80
CA VAL A 270 11.41 -3.07 -16.84
C VAL A 270 10.58 -2.81 -15.60
N LEU A 271 9.32 -2.41 -15.75
CA LEU A 271 8.40 -2.29 -14.63
C LEU A 271 7.55 -3.52 -14.52
N TYR A 272 7.51 -4.06 -13.32
CA TYR A 272 6.66 -5.17 -12.91
C TYR A 272 5.64 -4.71 -11.88
N ASP A 273 4.65 -5.56 -11.62
CA ASP A 273 3.67 -5.44 -10.53
C ASP A 273 2.91 -4.10 -10.53
N PHE A 274 1.78 -4.08 -11.21
CA PHE A 274 0.88 -2.93 -11.26
C PHE A 274 -0.35 -3.11 -10.35
N GLY A 275 -0.21 -3.93 -9.29
CA GLY A 275 -1.29 -4.20 -8.32
C GLY A 275 -1.70 -3.00 -7.47
N ALA A 276 -0.82 -2.00 -7.35
CA ALA A 276 -1.09 -0.77 -6.62
C ALA A 276 -0.80 0.46 -7.48
N ILE A 277 -1.85 1.20 -7.82
CA ILE A 277 -1.78 2.46 -8.59
C ILE A 277 -2.46 3.57 -7.81
N ILE A 278 -1.81 4.73 -7.78
CA ILE A 278 -2.35 5.96 -7.19
C ILE A 278 -2.94 6.80 -8.31
N ASP A 279 -4.20 7.20 -8.16
CA ASP A 279 -4.88 8.12 -9.08
C ASP A 279 -4.82 9.54 -8.53
N VAL A 280 -4.07 10.42 -9.23
CA VAL A 280 -3.94 11.85 -8.92
C VAL A 280 -4.33 12.73 -10.11
N ARG A 281 -5.12 12.19 -11.06
CA ARG A 281 -5.51 12.91 -12.27
C ARG A 281 -6.21 14.24 -12.00
N ASP A 282 -7.02 14.30 -10.95
CA ASP A 282 -7.71 15.51 -10.48
C ASP A 282 -6.77 16.51 -9.80
N ALA A 283 -5.64 16.05 -9.28
CA ALA A 283 -4.68 16.87 -8.52
C ALA A 283 -3.38 17.17 -9.28
N LYS A 284 -3.11 16.52 -10.43
CA LYS A 284 -1.81 16.59 -11.12
C LYS A 284 -1.37 18.02 -11.44
N GLN A 285 -2.29 18.90 -11.86
CA GLN A 285 -1.98 20.30 -12.14
C GLN A 285 -1.57 21.08 -10.89
N TYR A 286 -2.15 20.77 -9.72
CA TYR A 286 -1.78 21.41 -8.46
C TYR A 286 -0.45 20.86 -7.94
N ILE A 287 -0.18 19.57 -8.15
CA ILE A 287 1.12 18.96 -7.84
C ILE A 287 2.22 19.63 -8.70
N ALA A 288 2.00 19.81 -10.01
CA ALA A 288 2.94 20.48 -10.90
C ALA A 288 3.20 21.94 -10.47
N LYS A 289 2.13 22.70 -10.15
CA LYS A 289 2.25 24.06 -9.61
C LYS A 289 3.01 24.09 -8.29
N CYS A 290 2.76 23.13 -7.40
CA CYS A 290 3.47 23.00 -6.13
C CYS A 290 4.97 22.78 -6.36
N LEU A 291 5.35 21.85 -7.25
CA LEU A 291 6.75 21.58 -7.60
C LEU A 291 7.43 22.82 -8.19
N LYS A 292 6.76 23.51 -9.12
CA LYS A 292 7.27 24.76 -9.71
C LYS A 292 7.47 25.85 -8.65
N SER A 293 6.50 26.01 -7.73
CA SER A 293 6.61 26.98 -6.63
C SER A 293 7.75 26.64 -5.67
N VAL A 294 8.03 25.36 -5.43
CA VAL A 294 9.19 24.92 -4.63
C VAL A 294 10.50 25.34 -5.30
N VAL A 295 10.62 25.16 -6.63
CA VAL A 295 11.82 25.54 -7.39
C VAL A 295 12.04 27.05 -7.39
N LEU A 296 10.94 27.82 -7.55
CA LEU A 296 10.96 29.27 -7.55
C LEU A 296 11.04 29.89 -6.14
N GLU A 297 11.09 29.05 -5.11
CA GLU A 297 11.04 29.46 -3.70
C GLU A 297 9.78 30.30 -3.35
N ASP A 298 8.72 30.16 -4.15
CA ASP A 298 7.43 30.82 -3.94
C ASP A 298 6.61 30.10 -2.85
N THR A 299 6.82 30.53 -1.60
CA THR A 299 6.13 29.97 -0.44
C THR A 299 4.60 30.10 -0.56
N ASP A 300 4.10 31.21 -1.12
CA ASP A 300 2.67 31.43 -1.28
C ASP A 300 2.06 30.52 -2.34
N GLY A 301 2.79 30.26 -3.42
CA GLY A 301 2.42 29.31 -4.46
C GLY A 301 2.36 27.86 -3.93
N VAL A 302 3.33 27.45 -3.11
CA VAL A 302 3.32 26.14 -2.43
C VAL A 302 2.06 26.01 -1.57
N VAL A 303 1.79 27.00 -0.72
CA VAL A 303 0.62 26.98 0.18
C VAL A 303 -0.68 26.89 -0.60
N ARG A 304 -0.88 27.74 -1.62
CA ARG A 304 -2.07 27.70 -2.49
C ARG A 304 -2.25 26.35 -3.17
N SER A 305 -1.18 25.77 -3.69
CA SER A 305 -1.26 24.44 -4.34
C SER A 305 -1.67 23.34 -3.37
N LEU A 306 -1.19 23.37 -2.11
CA LEU A 306 -1.57 22.42 -1.07
C LEU A 306 -3.01 22.61 -0.59
N GLU A 307 -3.52 23.85 -0.58
CA GLU A 307 -4.94 24.16 -0.31
C GLU A 307 -5.83 23.64 -1.44
N ASP A 308 -5.46 23.88 -2.70
CA ASP A 308 -6.18 23.41 -3.88
C ASP A 308 -6.23 21.87 -3.96
N MET A 309 -5.20 21.19 -3.46
CA MET A 309 -5.19 19.72 -3.31
C MET A 309 -6.02 19.22 -2.12
N GLY A 310 -6.51 20.10 -1.25
CA GLY A 310 -7.21 19.71 -0.02
C GLY A 310 -6.31 19.03 1.03
N VAL A 311 -5.00 19.28 0.95
CA VAL A 311 -3.99 18.66 1.85
C VAL A 311 -3.82 19.47 3.13
N ILE A 312 -4.26 20.73 3.14
CA ILE A 312 -4.14 21.63 4.29
C ILE A 312 -5.53 22.00 4.80
N LYS A 313 -5.66 22.03 6.15
CA LYS A 313 -6.84 22.61 6.79
C LYS A 313 -6.93 24.10 6.51
N SER A 314 -8.10 24.58 6.09
CA SER A 314 -8.35 26.00 5.87
C SER A 314 -8.21 26.81 7.17
N GLY A 315 -7.83 28.08 7.06
CA GLY A 315 -7.77 29.02 8.19
C GLY A 315 -6.38 29.15 8.83
N GLY A 316 -6.29 29.06 10.17
CA GLY A 316 -5.04 29.29 10.93
C GLY A 316 -3.85 28.36 10.56
N SER A 317 -4.08 27.31 9.80
CA SER A 317 -3.07 26.36 9.32
C SER A 317 -2.09 26.99 8.32
N VAL A 318 -2.56 27.92 7.48
CA VAL A 318 -1.71 28.62 6.49
C VAL A 318 -0.57 29.40 7.15
N ALA A 319 -0.86 30.17 8.20
CA ALA A 319 0.16 30.94 8.91
C ALA A 319 1.19 30.04 9.61
N ARG A 320 0.75 28.88 10.13
CA ARG A 320 1.63 27.87 10.73
C ARG A 320 2.50 27.20 9.68
N LEU A 321 1.93 26.86 8.52
CA LEU A 321 2.67 26.25 7.43
C LEU A 321 3.75 27.20 6.90
N LYS A 322 3.44 28.49 6.70
CA LYS A 322 4.43 29.49 6.30
C LYS A 322 5.63 29.56 7.26
N LYS A 323 5.41 29.37 8.57
CA LYS A 323 6.48 29.28 9.57
C LYS A 323 7.23 27.94 9.52
N ALA A 324 6.58 26.87 9.10
CA ALA A 324 7.19 25.54 9.01
C ALA A 324 8.01 25.34 7.69
N ILE A 325 7.66 26.01 6.59
CA ILE A 325 8.31 25.87 5.29
C ILE A 325 9.84 26.00 5.35
N PRO A 326 10.44 26.99 6.03
CA PRO A 326 11.90 27.09 6.13
C PRO A 326 12.53 25.86 6.82
N LYS A 327 11.85 25.28 7.79
CA LYS A 327 12.27 24.05 8.48
C LYS A 327 12.16 22.85 7.55
N ILE A 328 11.03 22.73 6.84
CA ILE A 328 10.80 21.68 5.85
C ILE A 328 11.85 21.75 4.75
N LYS A 329 12.16 22.96 4.23
CA LYS A 329 13.22 23.14 3.24
C LYS A 329 14.58 22.63 3.74
N LYS A 330 14.95 22.95 4.97
CA LYS A 330 16.21 22.47 5.57
C LYS A 330 16.21 20.94 5.72
N ILE A 331 15.07 20.34 6.04
CA ILE A 331 14.88 18.89 6.11
C ILE A 331 14.98 18.24 4.72
N MET A 332 14.42 18.86 3.68
CA MET A 332 14.53 18.40 2.29
C MET A 332 15.96 18.43 1.74
N GLU A 333 16.83 19.24 2.32
CA GLU A 333 18.25 19.30 2.00
C GLU A 333 19.08 18.26 2.81
N SER A 334 18.48 17.58 3.80
CA SER A 334 19.12 16.54 4.59
C SER A 334 18.92 15.15 3.98
N ASN A 335 19.88 14.25 4.22
CA ASN A 335 19.78 12.86 3.75
C ASN A 335 18.75 12.00 4.52
N ASP A 336 18.09 12.56 5.56
CA ASP A 336 17.16 11.85 6.46
C ASP A 336 15.75 12.48 6.44
N PHE A 337 15.27 12.85 5.26
CA PHE A 337 14.01 13.59 5.04
C PHE A 337 12.82 13.05 5.84
N ASN A 338 12.55 11.74 5.77
CA ASN A 338 11.35 11.15 6.42
C ASN A 338 11.43 11.15 7.95
N VAL A 339 12.61 10.87 8.49
CA VAL A 339 12.85 10.79 9.93
C VAL A 339 12.70 12.17 10.57
N GLU A 340 13.18 13.21 9.89
CA GLU A 340 13.11 14.57 10.40
C GLU A 340 11.72 15.20 10.22
N LEU A 341 11.02 14.88 9.13
CA LEU A 341 9.65 15.34 8.90
C LEU A 341 8.68 14.79 9.97
N SER A 342 8.85 13.53 10.37
CA SER A 342 8.04 12.89 11.42
C SER A 342 8.25 13.49 12.81
N LYS A 343 9.32 14.25 13.02
CA LYS A 343 9.62 14.95 14.29
C LYS A 343 8.96 16.31 14.41
N LEU A 344 8.42 16.85 13.31
CA LEU A 344 7.78 18.16 13.35
C LEU A 344 6.39 18.07 14.01
N PRO A 345 6.08 18.90 15.04
CA PRO A 345 4.78 18.88 15.71
C PRO A 345 3.61 19.14 14.76
N GLU A 346 3.86 19.86 13.68
CA GLU A 346 2.89 20.18 12.62
C GLU A 346 2.35 18.93 11.89
N PHE A 347 3.09 17.81 11.95
CA PHE A 347 2.69 16.53 11.35
C PHE A 347 2.15 15.53 12.39
N THR A 348 2.61 15.61 13.65
CA THR A 348 2.43 14.52 14.62
C THR A 348 1.42 14.80 15.73
N SER A 349 1.18 16.08 16.11
CA SER A 349 0.25 16.39 17.19
C SER A 349 -1.15 16.67 16.67
N ASN A 350 -2.17 16.01 17.24
CA ASN A 350 -3.58 16.21 16.87
C ASN A 350 -4.04 17.69 17.00
N GLU A 351 -3.49 18.42 17.95
CA GLU A 351 -3.82 19.84 18.19
C GLU A 351 -3.16 20.79 17.18
N ASN A 352 -1.99 20.41 16.65
CA ASN A 352 -1.19 21.23 15.73
C ASN A 352 -1.19 20.71 14.30
N ARG A 353 -1.94 19.65 14.02
CA ARG A 353 -1.95 19.00 12.70
C ARG A 353 -2.46 19.99 11.66
N ILE A 354 -1.56 20.36 10.74
CA ILE A 354 -1.86 21.27 9.63
C ILE A 354 -2.39 20.49 8.43
N PHE A 355 -1.86 19.26 8.24
CA PHE A 355 -2.10 18.45 7.06
C PHE A 355 -3.25 17.46 7.26
N GLU A 356 -4.15 17.40 6.29
CA GLU A 356 -5.16 16.36 6.11
C GLU A 356 -4.79 15.48 4.93
N LEU A 357 -3.81 14.60 5.16
CA LEU A 357 -3.34 13.69 4.12
C LEU A 357 -4.36 12.57 3.91
N THR A 358 -4.96 12.52 2.72
CA THR A 358 -5.74 11.35 2.30
C THR A 358 -4.81 10.19 1.98
N THR A 359 -5.33 8.97 2.02
CA THR A 359 -4.59 7.73 1.72
C THR A 359 -3.80 7.83 0.41
N ARG A 360 -4.36 8.43 -0.65
CA ARG A 360 -3.68 8.59 -1.94
C ARG A 360 -2.39 9.42 -1.85
N TYR A 361 -2.39 10.53 -1.09
CA TYR A 361 -1.20 11.36 -0.93
C TYR A 361 -0.14 10.68 -0.06
N ILE A 362 -0.56 9.90 0.94
CA ILE A 362 0.34 9.12 1.77
C ILE A 362 1.09 8.09 0.91
N TYR A 363 0.35 7.35 0.06
CA TYR A 363 0.98 6.41 -0.87
C TYR A 363 1.86 7.11 -1.91
N LEU A 364 1.46 8.29 -2.39
CA LEU A 364 2.29 9.09 -3.31
C LEU A 364 3.62 9.48 -2.66
N ILE A 365 3.57 10.03 -1.44
CA ILE A 365 4.78 10.40 -0.68
C ILE A 365 5.65 9.16 -0.47
N ARG A 366 5.06 8.04 -0.03
CA ARG A 366 5.80 6.78 0.15
C ARG A 366 6.48 6.33 -1.14
N SER A 367 5.75 6.33 -2.27
CA SER A 367 6.32 5.90 -3.54
C SER A 367 7.48 6.79 -3.99
N LEU A 368 7.34 8.12 -3.84
CA LEU A 368 8.40 9.07 -4.13
C LEU A 368 9.62 8.88 -3.22
N THR A 369 9.41 8.57 -1.94
CA THR A 369 10.51 8.26 -1.03
C THR A 369 11.28 7.00 -1.39
N ILE A 370 10.56 5.93 -1.80
CA ILE A 370 11.23 4.70 -2.27
C ILE A 370 12.05 4.99 -3.53
N VAL A 371 11.48 5.76 -4.45
CA VAL A 371 12.17 6.20 -5.68
C VAL A 371 13.39 7.05 -5.36
N GLU A 372 13.28 8.00 -4.44
CA GLU A 372 14.39 8.81 -3.95
C GLU A 372 15.53 7.95 -3.41
N GLY A 373 15.23 6.94 -2.62
CA GLY A 373 16.23 5.99 -2.11
C GLY A 373 16.96 5.24 -3.23
N ILE A 374 16.26 4.83 -4.29
CA ILE A 374 16.88 4.19 -5.45
C ILE A 374 17.71 5.20 -6.27
N ILE A 375 17.19 6.41 -6.47
CA ILE A 375 17.93 7.48 -7.16
C ILE A 375 19.21 7.81 -6.42
N SER A 376 19.16 7.99 -5.10
CA SER A 376 20.33 8.28 -4.25
C SER A 376 21.36 7.15 -4.23
N TYR A 377 20.94 5.89 -4.44
CA TYR A 377 21.88 4.78 -4.65
C TYR A 377 22.67 4.94 -5.96
N HIS A 378 22.03 5.45 -7.03
CA HIS A 378 22.65 5.63 -8.33
C HIS A 378 23.37 6.96 -8.52
N ASP A 379 22.91 8.02 -7.86
CA ASP A 379 23.50 9.37 -7.83
C ASP A 379 23.58 9.86 -6.38
N ARG A 380 24.76 9.81 -5.79
CA ARG A 380 25.01 10.23 -4.40
C ARG A 380 24.82 11.73 -4.17
N ASP A 381 24.94 12.52 -5.22
CA ASP A 381 24.75 13.97 -5.20
C ASP A 381 23.29 14.37 -5.52
N PHE A 382 22.38 13.39 -5.49
CA PHE A 382 20.96 13.62 -5.72
C PHE A 382 20.41 14.63 -4.71
N SER A 383 19.69 15.59 -5.25
CA SER A 383 18.83 16.48 -4.49
C SER A 383 17.60 16.74 -5.35
N LEU A 384 16.42 16.60 -4.76
CA LEU A 384 15.14 16.78 -5.45
C LEU A 384 15.10 18.18 -6.12
N THR A 385 15.50 19.22 -5.40
CA THR A 385 15.53 20.61 -5.91
C THR A 385 16.51 20.78 -7.09
N LYS A 386 17.69 20.13 -7.03
CA LYS A 386 18.67 20.15 -8.12
C LYS A 386 18.13 19.46 -9.37
N TYR A 387 17.47 18.32 -9.19
CA TYR A 387 16.89 17.57 -10.29
C TYR A 387 15.70 18.30 -10.91
N ILE A 388 14.77 18.85 -10.11
CA ILE A 388 13.65 19.63 -10.63
C ILE A 388 14.18 20.87 -11.40
N LYS A 389 15.15 21.61 -10.85
CA LYS A 389 15.78 22.76 -11.56
C LYS A 389 16.47 22.37 -12.87
N LYS A 390 17.12 21.19 -12.91
CA LYS A 390 17.80 20.68 -14.10
C LYS A 390 16.82 20.23 -15.19
N TYR A 391 15.58 19.89 -14.80
CA TYR A 391 14.54 19.35 -15.68
C TYR A 391 13.28 20.24 -15.70
N ASP A 392 13.45 21.55 -15.43
CA ASP A 392 12.36 22.54 -15.42
C ASP A 392 11.65 22.59 -16.80
N ASP A 393 12.40 22.45 -17.89
CA ASP A 393 11.87 22.35 -19.26
C ASP A 393 10.83 21.24 -19.41
N ILE A 394 11.05 20.07 -18.78
CA ILE A 394 10.09 18.93 -18.81
C ILE A 394 8.80 19.28 -18.08
N ILE A 395 8.90 20.02 -16.98
CA ILE A 395 7.73 20.40 -16.17
C ILE A 395 6.90 21.45 -16.92
N ASP A 396 7.55 22.40 -17.58
CA ASP A 396 6.87 23.43 -18.37
C ASP A 396 6.17 22.83 -19.60
N ASP A 397 6.81 21.93 -20.34
CA ASP A 397 6.23 21.23 -21.49
C ASP A 397 4.99 20.40 -21.11
N ILE A 398 4.97 19.81 -19.90
CA ILE A 398 3.85 18.99 -19.42
C ILE A 398 2.67 19.85 -18.95
N VAL A 399 2.92 21.02 -18.36
CA VAL A 399 1.88 21.92 -17.82
C VAL A 399 1.06 22.60 -18.93
N GLU A 400 1.61 22.75 -20.14
CA GLU A 400 0.94 23.44 -21.26
C GLU A 400 -0.02 22.56 -22.08
N VAL A 401 -0.03 21.24 -21.89
CA VAL A 401 -0.91 20.34 -22.67
C VAL A 401 -2.32 20.26 -22.08
N PRO A 402 -3.38 20.63 -22.81
CA PRO A 402 -4.76 20.51 -22.32
C PRO A 402 -5.21 19.04 -22.19
N ALA A 403 -5.47 18.61 -20.97
CA ALA A 403 -5.79 17.22 -20.62
C ALA A 403 -7.27 16.82 -20.88
N MET A 404 -7.95 17.36 -21.90
CA MET A 404 -9.42 17.26 -22.00
C MET A 404 -9.99 15.98 -22.64
N ASP A 405 -9.23 15.21 -23.41
CA ASP A 405 -9.83 14.14 -24.24
C ASP A 405 -9.69 12.69 -23.73
N ILE A 406 -8.92 12.45 -22.65
CA ILE A 406 -8.61 11.08 -22.20
C ILE A 406 -9.44 10.64 -20.99
N VAL A 407 -10.09 11.58 -20.32
CA VAL A 407 -10.80 11.34 -19.03
C VAL A 407 -12.07 10.48 -19.21
N ARG A 408 -12.70 10.44 -20.38
CA ARG A 408 -13.98 9.73 -20.57
C ARG A 408 -13.86 8.22 -20.72
N GLU A 409 -12.78 7.71 -21.27
CA GLU A 409 -12.67 6.29 -21.65
C GLU A 409 -12.24 5.37 -20.49
N ILE A 410 -11.59 5.94 -19.45
CA ILE A 410 -10.96 5.18 -18.37
C ILE A 410 -11.63 5.41 -17.00
N ALA A 411 -12.34 6.52 -16.83
CA ALA A 411 -12.99 6.86 -15.55
C ALA A 411 -14.09 5.86 -15.15
N GLY A 412 -14.72 5.17 -16.13
CA GLY A 412 -15.76 4.19 -15.86
C GLY A 412 -15.29 2.91 -15.18
N ASP A 413 -14.03 2.48 -15.42
CA ASP A 413 -13.56 1.15 -15.02
C ASP A 413 -12.72 1.15 -13.71
N PHE A 414 -12.04 2.25 -13.39
CA PHE A 414 -11.21 2.33 -12.18
C PHE A 414 -11.93 2.90 -10.95
N LEU A 415 -13.03 3.65 -11.16
CA LEU A 415 -13.81 4.26 -10.08
C LEU A 415 -15.00 3.39 -9.63
N THR A 416 -15.28 2.28 -10.28
CA THR A 416 -16.28 1.33 -9.78
C THR A 416 -15.71 0.65 -8.54
N THR A 417 -16.38 0.86 -7.42
CA THR A 417 -16.17 0.09 -6.19
C THR A 417 -16.07 -1.37 -6.58
N PRO A 418 -14.95 -2.08 -6.28
CA PRO A 418 -14.82 -3.47 -6.65
C PRO A 418 -16.06 -4.26 -6.21
N ALA A 419 -16.59 -5.12 -7.06
CA ALA A 419 -17.74 -5.96 -6.71
C ALA A 419 -17.50 -6.74 -5.41
N SER A 420 -16.22 -7.10 -5.15
CA SER A 420 -15.73 -7.66 -3.91
C SER A 420 -15.94 -6.75 -2.69
N LEU A 421 -15.84 -5.43 -2.83
CA LEU A 421 -16.07 -4.49 -1.72
C LEU A 421 -17.56 -4.42 -1.35
N LYS A 422 -18.45 -4.43 -2.34
CA LYS A 422 -19.91 -4.50 -2.12
C LYS A 422 -20.27 -5.81 -1.42
N ASN A 423 -19.78 -6.94 -1.96
CA ASN A 423 -20.00 -8.26 -1.37
C ASN A 423 -19.45 -8.38 0.04
N MET A 424 -18.30 -7.72 0.33
CA MET A 424 -17.71 -7.69 1.66
C MET A 424 -18.55 -6.88 2.64
N ASN A 425 -19.05 -5.71 2.23
CA ASN A 425 -19.92 -4.89 3.09
C ASN A 425 -21.24 -5.63 3.39
N ASP A 426 -21.81 -6.31 2.39
CA ASP A 426 -22.99 -7.15 2.56
C ASP A 426 -22.69 -8.34 3.52
N LEU A 427 -21.49 -8.93 3.40
CA LEU A 427 -21.05 -10.01 4.30
C LEU A 427 -20.85 -9.52 5.74
N VAL A 428 -20.22 -8.35 5.93
CA VAL A 428 -20.06 -7.73 7.27
C VAL A 428 -21.43 -7.44 7.89
N PHE A 429 -22.38 -6.95 7.08
CA PHE A 429 -23.75 -6.68 7.55
C PHE A 429 -24.46 -7.97 7.94
N SER A 430 -24.43 -8.99 7.09
CA SER A 430 -25.02 -10.32 7.34
C SER A 430 -24.41 -10.99 8.59
N MET A 431 -23.07 -10.94 8.74
CA MET A 431 -22.40 -11.48 9.93
C MET A 431 -22.77 -10.71 11.20
N LYS A 432 -23.01 -9.40 11.12
CA LYS A 432 -23.52 -8.59 12.24
C LYS A 432 -24.96 -8.95 12.59
N GLU A 433 -25.81 -9.19 11.58
CA GLU A 433 -27.19 -9.66 11.80
C GLU A 433 -27.22 -11.08 12.39
N ASP A 434 -26.45 -12.03 11.84
CA ASP A 434 -26.35 -13.40 12.36
C ASP A 434 -25.84 -13.43 13.81
N LEU A 435 -24.81 -12.63 14.13
CA LEU A 435 -24.34 -12.43 15.50
C LEU A 435 -25.43 -11.80 16.39
N SER A 436 -26.18 -10.84 15.86
CA SER A 436 -27.27 -10.17 16.55
C SER A 436 -28.44 -11.10 16.81
N GLU A 437 -28.81 -11.98 15.84
CA GLU A 437 -29.86 -12.98 15.98
C GLU A 437 -29.46 -14.13 16.91
N GLU A 438 -28.21 -14.64 16.83
CA GLU A 438 -27.69 -15.63 17.81
C GLU A 438 -27.66 -15.06 19.24
N ILE A 439 -27.37 -13.77 19.35
CA ILE A 439 -27.41 -13.04 20.60
C ILE A 439 -28.85 -12.84 21.08
N ALA A 440 -29.82 -12.56 20.19
CA ALA A 440 -31.24 -12.37 20.52
C ALA A 440 -31.98 -13.68 20.77
N GLY A 441 -31.60 -14.77 20.08
CA GLY A 441 -32.25 -16.08 20.09
C GLY A 441 -32.09 -16.97 21.35
N GLY A 442 -31.89 -16.36 22.53
CA GLY A 442 -31.95 -17.09 23.81
C GLY A 442 -30.64 -17.65 24.34
N LYS A 443 -29.53 -17.51 23.62
CA LYS A 443 -28.19 -17.85 24.16
C LYS A 443 -27.60 -16.65 24.93
N ARG A 444 -28.38 -16.07 25.84
CA ARG A 444 -27.92 -15.01 26.77
C ARG A 444 -26.61 -15.35 27.46
N MET A 445 -26.30 -16.62 27.65
CA MET A 445 -25.08 -17.05 28.32
C MET A 445 -23.82 -16.84 27.47
N MET A 446 -23.90 -17.02 26.15
CA MET A 446 -22.74 -16.73 25.27
C MET A 446 -22.51 -15.21 25.08
N LYS A 447 -23.57 -14.40 25.17
CA LYS A 447 -23.48 -12.96 25.26
C LYS A 447 -22.62 -12.50 26.44
N TYR A 448 -22.88 -13.08 27.61
CA TYR A 448 -22.12 -12.78 28.82
C TYR A 448 -20.70 -13.35 28.73
N VAL A 449 -20.53 -14.58 28.23
CA VAL A 449 -19.21 -15.22 28.14
C VAL A 449 -18.32 -14.53 27.08
N PHE A 450 -18.83 -14.19 25.90
CA PHE A 450 -18.05 -13.47 24.88
C PHE A 450 -17.83 -12.01 25.30
N GLY A 451 -18.87 -11.31 25.75
CA GLY A 451 -18.77 -9.95 26.28
C GLY A 451 -17.89 -9.87 27.52
N ILE A 452 -18.02 -10.82 28.45
CA ILE A 452 -17.18 -10.92 29.66
C ILE A 452 -15.75 -11.34 29.29
N PHE A 453 -15.54 -12.27 28.37
CA PHE A 453 -14.20 -12.70 27.99
C PHE A 453 -13.47 -11.57 27.22
N VAL A 454 -14.12 -10.93 26.26
CA VAL A 454 -13.61 -9.74 25.59
C VAL A 454 -13.45 -8.58 26.59
N PHE A 455 -14.40 -8.38 27.50
CA PHE A 455 -14.34 -7.36 28.55
C PHE A 455 -13.28 -7.66 29.62
N ILE A 456 -13.08 -8.91 30.04
CA ILE A 456 -12.00 -9.28 30.96
C ILE A 456 -10.65 -9.18 30.30
N GLU A 457 -10.51 -9.60 29.05
CA GLU A 457 -9.27 -9.41 28.30
C GLU A 457 -9.02 -7.93 27.99
N LEU A 458 -10.06 -7.12 27.76
CA LEU A 458 -9.98 -5.68 27.61
C LEU A 458 -9.74 -4.94 28.94
N LEU A 459 -10.30 -5.40 30.07
CA LEU A 459 -10.02 -4.85 31.42
C LEU A 459 -8.59 -5.17 31.89
N LYS A 460 -8.01 -6.28 31.46
CA LYS A 460 -6.56 -6.52 31.64
C LYS A 460 -5.70 -5.59 30.77
N MET A 461 -6.33 -4.83 29.85
CA MET A 461 -5.73 -3.82 28.97
C MET A 461 -5.68 -2.42 29.58
N LEU A 462 -6.50 -2.15 30.59
CA LEU A 462 -6.51 -0.93 31.42
C LEU A 462 -5.62 -1.11 32.65
#